data_f40fffc6b7b06e100b84ccb0590cc5bc
#
_entry.id   f40fffc6b7b06e100b84ccb0590cc5bc
#
_cell.length_a   1.000
_cell.length_b   1.000
_cell.length_c   1.000
_cell.angle_alpha   90.00
_cell.angle_beta   90.00
_cell.angle_gamma   90.00
#
_symmetry.space_group_name_H-M   'P 1'
#
loop_
_entity.id
_entity.type
_entity.pdbx_description
1 polymer ?
#
loop_
_entity_poly.entity_id
_entity_poly.type
_entity_poly.pdbx_seq_one_letter_code
_entity_poly.pdbx_strand_id
1 'polypeptide(L)'
;MTTLLVLFNLKAGVSDADYEAFAKTLDIPTVTSLKSVSDFKVYKSYGIFGSDATPPYRYFEIIHFSTVDELVGDMGAEPKMAEIPTKFAEMADSPLFILTREI
;
A
#
# COMPACT_ATOMS: atom_id res chain seq x y z
N MET A 1 -10.28 0.08 15.29
CA MET A 1 -9.86 -0.01 13.88
C MET A 1 -8.46 0.56 13.71
N THR A 2 -7.66 -0.07 12.90
CA THR A 2 -6.29 0.34 12.64
C THR A 2 -6.17 0.82 11.20
N THR A 3 -5.33 1.84 10.98
CA THR A 3 -5.02 2.32 9.64
C THR A 3 -3.52 2.17 9.38
N LEU A 4 -3.16 1.43 8.33
CA LEU A 4 -1.79 1.31 7.87
C LEU A 4 -1.55 2.33 6.77
N LEU A 5 -0.53 3.15 6.95
CA LEU A 5 -0.04 4.07 5.92
C LEU A 5 1.24 3.49 5.34
N VAL A 6 1.28 3.30 4.02
CA VAL A 6 2.50 2.87 3.34
C VAL A 6 2.96 4.01 2.45
N LEU A 7 4.18 4.49 2.68
CA LEU A 7 4.77 5.61 1.96
C LEU A 7 6.00 5.12 1.22
N PHE A 8 6.06 5.36 -0.09
CA PHE A 8 7.18 4.84 -0.88
C PHE A 8 7.39 5.60 -2.19
N ASN A 9 8.57 5.43 -2.73
CA ASN A 9 8.92 5.80 -4.10
C ASN A 9 9.08 4.52 -4.91
N LEU A 10 9.24 4.64 -6.23
CA LEU A 10 9.52 3.50 -7.08
C LEU A 10 11.02 3.37 -7.30
N LYS A 11 11.48 2.12 -7.39
CA LYS A 11 12.88 1.83 -7.74
C LYS A 11 13.19 2.31 -9.15
N ALA A 12 14.45 2.59 -9.42
CA ALA A 12 14.92 2.94 -10.75
C ALA A 12 14.50 1.86 -11.77
N GLY A 13 13.97 2.31 -12.91
CA GLY A 13 13.50 1.40 -13.95
C GLY A 13 12.06 0.92 -13.79
N VAL A 14 11.41 1.21 -12.66
CA VAL A 14 9.99 0.91 -12.46
C VAL A 14 9.17 2.15 -12.80
N SER A 15 8.25 2.02 -13.76
CA SER A 15 7.38 3.13 -14.15
C SER A 15 6.14 3.23 -13.25
N ASP A 16 5.53 4.42 -13.25
CA ASP A 16 4.22 4.62 -12.61
C ASP A 16 3.20 3.61 -13.17
N ALA A 17 3.20 3.40 -14.50
CA ALA A 17 2.28 2.47 -15.15
C ALA A 17 2.46 1.04 -14.65
N ASP A 18 3.70 0.58 -14.42
CA ASP A 18 3.99 -0.76 -13.91
C ASP A 18 3.40 -0.95 -12.52
N TYR A 19 3.67 -0.01 -11.61
CA TYR A 19 3.13 -0.11 -10.25
C TYR A 19 1.61 0.00 -10.23
N GLU A 20 1.05 0.96 -10.97
CA GLU A 20 -0.41 1.18 -10.98
C GLU A 20 -1.15 -0.02 -11.58
N ALA A 21 -0.58 -0.70 -12.57
CA ALA A 21 -1.14 -1.94 -13.09
C ALA A 21 -1.16 -3.04 -12.02
N PHE A 22 -0.05 -3.24 -11.30
CA PHE A 22 0.02 -4.17 -10.18
C PHE A 22 -1.01 -3.83 -9.10
N ALA A 23 -1.09 -2.56 -8.71
CA ALA A 23 -2.03 -2.12 -7.68
C ALA A 23 -3.48 -2.41 -8.06
N LYS A 24 -3.87 -2.07 -9.29
CA LYS A 24 -5.25 -2.19 -9.75
C LYS A 24 -5.67 -3.63 -10.03
N THR A 25 -4.76 -4.47 -10.53
CA THR A 25 -5.11 -5.81 -10.97
C THR A 25 -4.89 -6.89 -9.92
N LEU A 26 -3.97 -6.69 -8.97
CA LEU A 26 -3.61 -7.69 -7.99
C LEU A 26 -3.73 -7.18 -6.55
N ASP A 27 -3.01 -6.12 -6.19
CA ASP A 27 -2.85 -5.69 -4.81
C ASP A 27 -4.18 -5.23 -4.19
N ILE A 28 -4.82 -4.24 -4.79
CA ILE A 28 -6.08 -3.69 -4.28
C ILE A 28 -7.18 -4.76 -4.21
N PRO A 29 -7.46 -5.53 -5.27
CA PRO A 29 -8.51 -6.55 -5.20
C PRO A 29 -8.23 -7.62 -4.15
N THR A 30 -7.00 -8.09 -4.04
CA THR A 30 -6.64 -9.17 -3.12
C THR A 30 -6.71 -8.72 -1.66
N VAL A 31 -6.09 -7.58 -1.35
CA VAL A 31 -6.08 -7.05 0.02
C VAL A 31 -7.49 -6.66 0.46
N THR A 32 -8.27 -6.05 -0.43
CA THR A 32 -9.67 -5.68 -0.14
C THR A 32 -10.55 -6.90 0.13
N SER A 33 -10.23 -8.07 -0.42
CA SER A 33 -10.99 -9.29 -0.19
C SER A 33 -10.79 -9.91 1.20
N LEU A 34 -9.75 -9.49 1.93
CA LEU A 34 -9.49 -10.01 3.27
C LEU A 34 -10.57 -9.57 4.25
N LYS A 35 -11.03 -10.50 5.11
CA LYS A 35 -12.14 -10.21 6.05
C LYS A 35 -11.86 -9.07 7.00
N SER A 36 -10.63 -8.93 7.44
CA SER A 36 -10.22 -7.88 8.38
C SER A 36 -10.12 -6.50 7.73
N VAL A 37 -10.03 -6.43 6.40
CA VAL A 37 -9.85 -5.17 5.66
C VAL A 37 -11.21 -4.57 5.30
N SER A 38 -11.42 -3.32 5.70
CA SER A 38 -12.64 -2.56 5.35
C SER A 38 -12.44 -1.67 4.14
N ASP A 39 -11.21 -1.20 3.89
CA ASP A 39 -10.91 -0.30 2.77
C ASP A 39 -9.43 -0.31 2.46
N PHE A 40 -9.09 -0.19 1.17
CA PHE A 40 -7.71 -0.05 0.70
C PHE A 40 -7.70 0.88 -0.51
N LYS A 41 -7.01 2.00 -0.38
CA LYS A 41 -6.86 2.99 -1.44
C LYS A 41 -5.41 3.36 -1.64
N VAL A 42 -5.06 3.68 -2.89
CA VAL A 42 -3.72 4.10 -3.27
C VAL A 42 -3.81 5.53 -3.82
N TYR A 43 -2.91 6.37 -3.37
CA TYR A 43 -2.83 7.77 -3.80
C TYR A 43 -1.45 8.07 -4.38
N LYS A 44 -1.43 8.84 -5.45
CA LYS A 44 -0.19 9.35 -6.04
C LYS A 44 -0.07 10.84 -5.71
N SER A 45 1.08 11.24 -5.16
CA SER A 45 1.33 12.66 -4.89
C SER A 45 1.57 13.43 -6.19
N TYR A 46 1.16 14.67 -6.24
CA TYR A 46 1.44 15.55 -7.37
C TYR A 46 1.96 16.93 -6.94
N GLY A 47 2.11 17.17 -5.65
CA GLY A 47 2.61 18.43 -5.13
C GLY A 47 2.54 18.51 -3.62
N ILE A 48 3.12 19.56 -3.06
CA ILE A 48 3.03 19.92 -1.65
C ILE A 48 2.18 21.18 -1.55
N PHE A 49 1.16 21.15 -0.69
CA PHE A 49 0.29 22.29 -0.50
C PHE A 49 1.10 23.49 -0.01
N GLY A 50 1.01 24.60 -0.74
CA GLY A 50 1.69 25.83 -0.37
C GLY A 50 3.20 25.85 -0.65
N SER A 51 3.73 24.93 -1.45
CA SER A 51 5.16 24.85 -1.76
C SER A 51 5.39 24.36 -3.19
N ASP A 52 6.51 24.77 -3.78
CA ASP A 52 6.96 24.28 -5.08
C ASP A 52 7.90 23.09 -4.97
N ALA A 53 8.19 22.63 -3.75
CA ALA A 53 9.08 21.50 -3.53
C ALA A 53 8.43 20.20 -4.01
N THR A 54 9.26 19.24 -4.43
CA THR A 54 8.80 17.91 -4.81
C THR A 54 8.41 17.12 -3.55
N PRO A 55 7.25 16.44 -3.55
CA PRO A 55 6.89 15.56 -2.44
C PRO A 55 7.97 14.50 -2.18
N PRO A 56 8.26 14.18 -0.90
CA PRO A 56 9.29 13.20 -0.57
C PRO A 56 8.90 11.76 -0.94
N TYR A 57 7.59 11.50 -1.09
CA TYR A 57 7.07 10.18 -1.47
C TYR A 57 6.13 10.31 -2.64
N ARG A 58 6.27 9.39 -3.60
CA ARG A 58 5.45 9.35 -4.82
C ARG A 58 4.08 8.75 -4.55
N TYR A 59 4.02 7.67 -3.75
CA TYR A 59 2.80 6.90 -3.51
C TYR A 59 2.51 6.73 -2.03
N PHE A 60 1.20 6.67 -1.74
CA PHE A 60 0.67 6.44 -0.41
C PHE A 60 -0.41 5.38 -0.52
N GLU A 61 -0.27 4.30 0.25
CA GLU A 61 -1.34 3.32 0.42
C GLU A 61 -1.98 3.55 1.78
N ILE A 62 -3.31 3.52 1.82
CA ILE A 62 -4.06 3.67 3.06
C ILE A 62 -4.97 2.47 3.20
N ILE A 63 -4.73 1.65 4.22
CA ILE A 63 -5.44 0.41 4.46
C ILE A 63 -6.10 0.47 5.82
N HIS A 64 -7.44 0.40 5.84
CA HIS A 64 -8.21 0.32 7.08
C HIS A 64 -8.56 -1.13 7.38
N PHE A 65 -8.26 -1.59 8.59
CA PHE A 65 -8.52 -2.96 8.99
C PHE A 65 -8.79 -3.06 10.49
N SER A 66 -9.28 -4.21 10.95
CA SER A 66 -9.69 -4.41 12.34
C SER A 66 -8.51 -4.40 13.32
N THR A 67 -7.69 -5.45 13.31
CA THR A 67 -6.51 -5.57 14.14
C THR A 67 -5.34 -6.16 13.36
N VAL A 68 -4.11 -5.91 13.83
CA VAL A 68 -2.91 -6.47 13.20
C VAL A 68 -2.94 -7.99 13.22
N ASP A 69 -3.36 -8.60 14.32
CA ASP A 69 -3.41 -10.06 14.43
C ASP A 69 -4.37 -10.68 13.42
N GLU A 70 -5.55 -10.09 13.25
CA GLU A 70 -6.53 -10.56 12.28
C GLU A 70 -6.03 -10.36 10.84
N LEU A 71 -5.41 -9.23 10.55
CA LEU A 71 -4.84 -8.97 9.23
C LEU A 71 -3.75 -9.99 8.88
N VAL A 72 -2.82 -10.24 9.80
CA VAL A 72 -1.74 -11.21 9.58
C VAL A 72 -2.31 -12.62 9.37
N GLY A 73 -3.32 -13.00 10.16
CA GLY A 73 -4.00 -14.28 9.99
C GLY A 73 -4.66 -14.42 8.63
N ASP A 74 -5.38 -13.38 8.18
CA ASP A 74 -6.06 -13.39 6.88
C ASP A 74 -5.05 -13.43 5.72
N MET A 75 -3.96 -12.68 5.83
CA MET A 75 -2.90 -12.69 4.81
C MET A 75 -2.27 -14.06 4.65
N GLY A 76 -2.04 -14.76 5.76
CA GLY A 76 -1.48 -16.12 5.74
C GLY A 76 -2.45 -17.17 5.19
N ALA A 77 -3.75 -16.93 5.27
CA ALA A 77 -4.79 -17.86 4.82
C ALA A 77 -5.19 -17.67 3.35
N GLU A 78 -4.86 -16.51 2.74
CA GLU A 78 -5.23 -16.20 1.35
C GLU A 78 -4.08 -16.54 0.39
N PRO A 79 -4.23 -17.56 -0.47
CA PRO A 79 -3.14 -17.96 -1.38
C PRO A 79 -2.65 -16.85 -2.30
N LYS A 80 -3.53 -15.94 -2.72
CA LYS A 80 -3.16 -14.83 -3.61
C LYS A 80 -2.23 -13.81 -2.94
N MET A 81 -2.20 -13.77 -1.61
CA MET A 81 -1.29 -12.89 -0.87
C MET A 81 0.17 -13.33 -0.97
N ALA A 82 0.43 -14.59 -1.35
CA ALA A 82 1.80 -15.12 -1.37
C ALA A 82 2.75 -14.33 -2.27
N GLU A 83 2.27 -13.80 -3.39
CA GLU A 83 3.11 -13.04 -4.34
C GLU A 83 3.14 -11.54 -4.10
N ILE A 84 2.19 -10.99 -3.36
CA ILE A 84 2.04 -9.54 -3.23
C ILE A 84 3.24 -8.89 -2.54
N PRO A 85 3.70 -9.34 -1.37
CA PRO A 85 4.87 -8.72 -0.72
C PRO A 85 6.13 -8.76 -1.58
N THR A 86 6.36 -9.87 -2.29
CA THR A 86 7.53 -10.02 -3.17
C THR A 86 7.47 -9.06 -4.35
N LYS A 87 6.34 -9.01 -5.04
CA LYS A 87 6.15 -8.10 -6.18
C LYS A 87 6.22 -6.64 -5.75
N PHE A 88 5.63 -6.30 -4.62
CA PHE A 88 5.70 -4.95 -4.08
C PHE A 88 7.15 -4.56 -3.76
N ALA A 89 7.90 -5.45 -3.10
CA ALA A 89 9.30 -5.21 -2.75
C ALA A 89 10.20 -5.03 -3.99
N GLU A 90 9.86 -5.64 -5.12
CA GLU A 90 10.60 -5.45 -6.37
C GLU A 90 10.40 -4.05 -6.96
N MET A 91 9.29 -3.39 -6.67
CA MET A 91 8.92 -2.10 -7.24
C MET A 91 9.14 -0.92 -6.30
N ALA A 92 8.89 -1.12 -5.00
CA ALA A 92 8.94 -0.03 -4.02
C ALA A 92 10.35 0.19 -3.47
N ASP A 93 10.75 1.46 -3.44
CA ASP A 93 12.03 1.88 -2.86
C ASP A 93 11.82 2.34 -1.42
N SER A 94 12.46 1.62 -0.49
CA SER A 94 12.50 1.94 0.95
C SER A 94 11.11 2.27 1.54
N PRO A 95 10.11 1.40 1.38
CA PRO A 95 8.77 1.70 1.87
C PRO A 95 8.72 1.79 3.40
N LEU A 96 7.91 2.72 3.90
CA LEU A 96 7.58 2.85 5.32
C LEU A 96 6.17 2.31 5.55
N PHE A 97 6.03 1.44 6.52
CA PHE A 97 4.74 0.85 6.91
C PHE A 97 4.39 1.39 8.30
N ILE A 98 3.55 2.40 8.36
CA ILE A 98 3.26 3.12 9.61
C ILE A 98 1.87 2.72 10.11
N LEU A 99 1.82 2.10 11.29
CA LEU A 99 0.56 1.77 11.95
C LEU A 99 0.02 3.00 12.67
N THR A 100 -1.25 3.31 12.45
CA THR A 100 -1.91 4.45 13.06
C THR A 100 -3.27 4.07 13.63
N ARG A 101 -3.78 4.91 14.50
CA ARG A 101 -5.17 4.87 14.97
C ARG A 101 -5.81 6.22 14.78
N GLU A 102 -7.09 6.21 14.43
CA GLU A 102 -7.87 7.43 14.37
C GLU A 102 -8.00 8.03 15.79
N ILE A 103 -7.88 9.34 15.88
CA ILE A 103 -8.01 10.06 17.15
C ILE A 103 -9.47 10.31 17.50
#